data_fb99575ff0273d1f1414b639a85c308c
#
_entry.id   fb99575ff0273d1f1414b639a85c308c
#
_cell.length_a   1.000
_cell.length_b   1.000
_cell.length_c   1.000
_cell.angle_alpha   90.00
_cell.angle_beta   90.00
_cell.angle_gamma   90.00
#
_symmetry.space_group_name_H-M   'P 1'
#
loop_
_entity.id
_entity.type
_entity.pdbx_description
1 polymer ?
#
loop_
_entity_poly.entity_id
_entity_poly.type
_entity_poly.pdbx_seq_one_letter_code
_entity_poly.pdbx_strand_id
1 'polypeptide(L)'
;MLDLSRAWGGVLTRATPLPDVWAGLAAKEIKFRRGQVCMVAAAPNAGKSMFALVYAIKADVPTLFFSADTDTTTVMMRAAAHVSGHSQISVENNLANDSHYYDSRFEKLGHIKWVFDSSPSIDDLELEIRAYVELYGQAPELIVIDNLMNVTAETDNEWAGLRAIMMELHDMARKTEACVLVLHHVSEQSEYGSPINPPHRRAIHGKVSQLPALILTLGYDPSQGTLKVAAVKNRFGPHTADASNYAQLLVNYAACQIGDEDQFGRMLRRDTMAGYQGGYNV
;
A
#
# COMPACT_ATOMS: atom_id res chain seq x y z
N MET A 1 31.79 -9.34 13.04
CA MET A 1 31.48 -8.22 13.94
C MET A 1 31.85 -6.92 13.23
N LEU A 2 30.91 -5.98 13.05
CA LEU A 2 31.18 -4.67 12.45
C LEU A 2 31.23 -3.64 13.58
N ASP A 3 32.24 -2.76 13.56
CA ASP A 3 32.21 -1.60 14.45
C ASP A 3 31.22 -0.55 13.94
N LEU A 4 30.78 0.36 14.81
CA LEU A 4 29.76 1.35 14.46
C LEU A 4 30.20 2.31 13.35
N SER A 5 31.51 2.58 13.21
CA SER A 5 32.04 3.48 12.18
C SER A 5 31.93 2.85 10.78
N ARG A 6 32.16 1.54 10.66
CA ARG A 6 31.96 0.80 9.40
C ARG A 6 30.50 0.52 9.08
N ALA A 7 29.67 0.32 10.12
CA ALA A 7 28.23 0.18 9.97
C ALA A 7 27.58 1.49 9.49
N TRP A 8 28.14 2.66 9.87
CA TRP A 8 27.56 3.98 9.58
C TRP A 8 27.39 4.25 8.09
N GLY A 9 28.37 3.91 7.25
CA GLY A 9 28.29 4.07 5.80
C GLY A 9 27.13 3.26 5.16
N GLY A 10 26.85 2.06 5.68
CA GLY A 10 25.74 1.22 5.22
C GLY A 10 24.38 1.65 5.77
N VAL A 11 24.32 2.30 6.94
CA VAL A 11 23.07 2.78 7.55
C VAL A 11 22.46 3.93 6.77
N LEU A 12 23.26 4.79 6.17
CA LEU A 12 22.77 5.94 5.38
C LEU A 12 22.03 5.51 4.12
N THR A 13 22.35 4.35 3.54
CA THR A 13 21.65 3.80 2.37
C THR A 13 20.43 2.95 2.76
N ARG A 14 20.54 2.17 3.84
CA ARG A 14 19.53 1.20 4.27
C ARG A 14 18.28 1.77 4.92
N ALA A 15 18.26 3.03 5.33
CA ALA A 15 17.11 3.66 5.99
C ALA A 15 16.58 4.87 5.22
N THR A 16 16.97 5.03 3.96
CA THR A 16 16.48 6.13 3.14
C THR A 16 14.97 5.97 2.90
N PRO A 17 14.21 7.08 3.01
CA PRO A 17 12.79 7.02 2.71
C PRO A 17 12.55 6.76 1.22
N LEU A 18 11.45 6.07 0.92
CA LEU A 18 10.83 6.09 -0.39
C LEU A 18 10.22 7.47 -0.66
N PRO A 19 9.86 7.79 -1.92
CA PRO A 19 9.27 9.08 -2.25
C PRO A 19 8.03 9.41 -1.43
N ASP A 20 7.90 10.68 -1.03
CA ASP A 20 6.72 11.21 -0.37
C ASP A 20 5.61 11.38 -1.42
N VAL A 21 4.53 10.60 -1.30
CA VAL A 21 3.41 10.58 -2.26
C VAL A 21 2.33 11.59 -1.88
N TRP A 22 2.14 11.80 -0.58
CA TRP A 22 1.14 12.72 -0.03
C TRP A 22 1.77 13.70 0.96
N ALA A 23 1.55 14.99 0.71
CA ALA A 23 2.05 16.07 1.57
C ALA A 23 1.49 15.98 3.00
N GLY A 24 0.24 15.52 3.14
CA GLY A 24 -0.38 15.31 4.44
C GLY A 24 0.32 14.26 5.30
N LEU A 25 0.87 13.20 4.70
CA LEU A 25 1.69 12.21 5.41
C LEU A 25 3.10 12.74 5.69
N ALA A 26 3.71 13.41 4.72
CA ALA A 26 5.05 13.98 4.86
C ALA A 26 5.11 15.03 5.99
N ALA A 27 4.07 15.87 6.12
CA ALA A 27 3.94 16.86 7.19
C ALA A 27 3.86 16.24 8.60
N LYS A 28 3.48 14.96 8.69
CA LYS A 28 3.46 14.17 9.93
C LYS A 28 4.67 13.25 10.08
N GLU A 29 5.70 13.45 9.26
CA GLU A 29 6.91 12.61 9.23
C GLU A 29 6.62 11.11 9.05
N ILE A 30 5.52 10.78 8.38
CA ILE A 30 5.16 9.41 8.02
C ILE A 30 5.87 9.07 6.72
N LYS A 31 6.91 8.23 6.81
CA LYS A 31 7.76 7.86 5.68
C LYS A 31 7.98 6.36 5.63
N PHE A 32 7.69 5.76 4.49
CA PHE A 32 8.09 4.40 4.20
C PHE A 32 9.59 4.37 3.93
N ARG A 33 10.31 3.41 4.52
CA ARG A 33 11.79 3.38 4.46
C ARG A 33 12.31 2.06 3.95
N ARG A 34 13.34 2.12 3.13
CA ARG A 34 14.08 0.96 2.64
C ARG A 34 14.68 0.15 3.80
N GLY A 35 14.76 -1.18 3.65
CA GLY A 35 15.26 -2.08 4.67
C GLY A 35 14.37 -2.22 5.90
N GLN A 36 13.10 -1.77 5.83
CA GLN A 36 12.15 -1.79 6.95
C GLN A 36 10.83 -2.47 6.55
N VAL A 37 10.23 -3.14 7.53
CA VAL A 37 8.84 -3.58 7.43
C VAL A 37 7.93 -2.47 7.89
N CYS A 38 6.97 -2.11 7.05
CA CYS A 38 5.89 -1.18 7.33
C CYS A 38 4.55 -1.93 7.25
N MET A 39 3.59 -1.55 8.07
CA MET A 39 2.27 -2.18 8.10
C MET A 39 1.18 -1.14 7.89
N VAL A 40 0.17 -1.47 7.10
CA VAL A 40 -1.09 -0.74 7.01
C VAL A 40 -2.21 -1.64 7.49
N ALA A 41 -2.85 -1.26 8.58
CA ALA A 41 -3.91 -2.04 9.21
C ALA A 41 -5.24 -1.26 9.22
N ALA A 42 -6.33 -1.94 8.88
CA ALA A 42 -7.66 -1.33 8.92
C ALA A 42 -8.76 -2.41 8.93
N ALA A 43 -9.98 -1.98 9.22
CA ALA A 43 -11.16 -2.82 9.05
C ALA A 43 -11.35 -3.25 7.57
N PRO A 44 -12.10 -4.32 7.30
CA PRO A 44 -12.52 -4.63 5.94
C PRO A 44 -13.16 -3.40 5.25
N ASN A 45 -12.96 -3.26 3.96
CA ASN A 45 -13.49 -2.17 3.12
C ASN A 45 -13.05 -0.74 3.50
N ALA A 46 -12.10 -0.58 4.43
CA ALA A 46 -11.55 0.74 4.78
C ALA A 46 -10.46 1.25 3.79
N GLY A 47 -10.26 0.57 2.66
CA GLY A 47 -9.40 1.04 1.57
C GLY A 47 -7.93 0.67 1.67
N LYS A 48 -7.53 -0.36 2.44
CA LYS A 48 -6.12 -0.81 2.57
C LYS A 48 -5.47 -1.10 1.21
N SER A 49 -6.07 -2.01 0.43
CA SER A 49 -5.55 -2.44 -0.88
C SER A 49 -5.48 -1.26 -1.86
N MET A 50 -6.48 -0.40 -1.84
CA MET A 50 -6.48 0.83 -2.65
C MET A 50 -5.36 1.79 -2.21
N PHE A 51 -5.14 1.96 -0.91
CA PHE A 51 -4.05 2.80 -0.39
C PHE A 51 -2.68 2.29 -0.86
N ALA A 52 -2.42 0.98 -0.73
CA ALA A 52 -1.16 0.38 -1.15
C ALA A 52 -0.97 0.44 -2.67
N LEU A 53 -2.01 0.17 -3.45
CA LEU A 53 -2.00 0.28 -4.91
C LEU A 53 -1.66 1.71 -5.36
N VAL A 54 -2.38 2.71 -4.83
CA VAL A 54 -2.16 4.12 -5.18
C VAL A 54 -0.76 4.57 -4.73
N TYR A 55 -0.30 4.11 -3.56
CA TYR A 55 1.06 4.40 -3.11
C TYR A 55 2.10 3.81 -4.07
N ALA A 56 1.99 2.53 -4.44
CA ALA A 56 2.92 1.87 -5.35
C ALA A 56 2.98 2.57 -6.73
N ILE A 57 1.82 2.95 -7.27
CA ILE A 57 1.75 3.66 -8.56
C ILE A 57 2.42 5.04 -8.47
N LYS A 58 2.14 5.80 -7.41
CA LYS A 58 2.62 7.18 -7.27
C LYS A 58 4.06 7.29 -6.79
N ALA A 59 4.56 6.31 -6.05
CA ALA A 59 5.94 6.27 -5.60
C ALA A 59 6.92 6.10 -6.76
N ASP A 60 6.47 5.48 -7.87
CA ASP A 60 7.22 5.31 -9.12
C ASP A 60 8.61 4.70 -8.88
N VAL A 61 8.68 3.67 -8.05
CA VAL A 61 9.90 2.92 -7.74
C VAL A 61 9.75 1.46 -8.14
N PRO A 62 10.86 0.75 -8.44
CA PRO A 62 10.84 -0.68 -8.70
C PRO A 62 10.07 -1.44 -7.63
N THR A 63 8.91 -2.01 -7.99
CA THR A 63 7.95 -2.61 -7.05
C THR A 63 7.61 -4.04 -7.43
N LEU A 64 7.59 -4.93 -6.43
CA LEU A 64 7.01 -6.27 -6.51
C LEU A 64 5.76 -6.32 -5.64
N PHE A 65 4.59 -6.57 -6.25
CA PHE A 65 3.30 -6.50 -5.58
C PHE A 65 2.65 -7.88 -5.54
N PHE A 66 2.55 -8.47 -4.35
CA PHE A 66 1.82 -9.72 -4.10
C PHE A 66 0.36 -9.37 -3.76
N SER A 67 -0.55 -9.71 -4.68
CA SER A 67 -1.99 -9.52 -4.51
C SER A 67 -2.65 -10.87 -4.22
N ALA A 68 -2.63 -11.28 -2.96
CA ALA A 68 -3.21 -12.55 -2.54
C ALA A 68 -4.70 -12.46 -2.20
N ASP A 69 -5.18 -11.26 -1.84
CA ASP A 69 -6.58 -11.03 -1.43
C ASP A 69 -7.46 -10.50 -2.59
N THR A 70 -6.87 -10.04 -3.67
CA THR A 70 -7.59 -9.42 -4.79
C THR A 70 -7.15 -10.04 -6.11
N ASP A 71 -8.12 -10.43 -6.94
CA ASP A 71 -7.87 -11.05 -8.26
C ASP A 71 -7.30 -10.05 -9.29
N THR A 72 -6.71 -10.61 -10.35
CA THR A 72 -6.05 -9.87 -11.44
C THR A 72 -6.98 -8.84 -12.09
N THR A 73 -8.23 -9.20 -12.37
CA THR A 73 -9.19 -8.33 -13.06
C THR A 73 -9.51 -7.10 -12.22
N THR A 74 -9.77 -7.31 -10.93
CA THR A 74 -10.06 -6.23 -9.99
C THR A 74 -8.86 -5.28 -9.83
N VAL A 75 -7.65 -5.81 -9.71
CA VAL A 75 -6.43 -4.98 -9.62
C VAL A 75 -6.22 -4.19 -10.92
N MET A 76 -6.37 -4.84 -12.07
CA MET A 76 -6.25 -4.19 -13.39
C MET A 76 -7.26 -3.06 -13.55
N MET A 77 -8.54 -3.28 -13.21
CA MET A 77 -9.59 -2.25 -13.29
C MET A 77 -9.30 -1.06 -12.36
N ARG A 78 -8.83 -1.32 -11.14
CA ARG A 78 -8.43 -0.26 -10.19
C ARG A 78 -7.23 0.53 -10.69
N ALA A 79 -6.22 -0.16 -11.22
CA ALA A 79 -5.03 0.48 -11.79
C ALA A 79 -5.40 1.35 -13.01
N ALA A 80 -6.22 0.82 -13.94
CA ALA A 80 -6.71 1.56 -15.09
C ALA A 80 -7.54 2.79 -14.68
N ALA A 81 -8.43 2.65 -13.70
CA ALA A 81 -9.20 3.75 -13.13
C ALA A 81 -8.28 4.83 -12.56
N HIS A 82 -7.25 4.42 -11.79
CA HIS A 82 -6.28 5.34 -11.21
C HIS A 82 -5.53 6.16 -12.26
N VAL A 83 -4.92 5.49 -13.25
CA VAL A 83 -4.06 6.17 -14.24
C VAL A 83 -4.83 6.97 -15.29
N SER A 84 -6.12 6.65 -15.50
CA SER A 84 -6.97 7.36 -16.46
C SER A 84 -7.84 8.45 -15.82
N GLY A 85 -8.16 8.34 -14.54
CA GLY A 85 -9.18 9.13 -13.87
C GLY A 85 -10.61 8.66 -14.14
N HIS A 86 -10.80 7.62 -14.95
CA HIS A 86 -12.13 7.07 -15.24
C HIS A 86 -12.68 6.30 -14.03
N SER A 87 -14.01 6.23 -13.91
CA SER A 87 -14.62 5.32 -12.94
C SER A 87 -14.39 3.86 -13.33
N GLN A 88 -14.35 2.94 -12.36
CA GLN A 88 -14.20 1.50 -12.64
C GLN A 88 -15.29 0.99 -13.59
N ILE A 89 -16.53 1.51 -13.50
CA ILE A 89 -17.62 1.20 -14.44
C ILE A 89 -17.26 1.66 -15.87
N SER A 90 -16.69 2.86 -16.00
CA SER A 90 -16.24 3.35 -17.31
C SER A 90 -15.07 2.54 -17.84
N VAL A 91 -14.16 2.08 -16.96
CA VAL A 91 -13.07 1.18 -17.33
C VAL A 91 -13.60 -0.13 -17.89
N GLU A 92 -14.53 -0.76 -17.20
CA GLU A 92 -15.17 -2.00 -17.64
C GLU A 92 -15.83 -1.85 -19.03
N ASN A 93 -16.61 -0.78 -19.21
CA ASN A 93 -17.26 -0.50 -20.48
C ASN A 93 -16.26 -0.25 -21.63
N ASN A 94 -15.18 0.49 -21.36
CA ASN A 94 -14.16 0.75 -22.36
C ASN A 94 -13.42 -0.53 -22.77
N LEU A 95 -13.05 -1.38 -21.80
CA LEU A 95 -12.39 -2.68 -22.06
C LEU A 95 -13.31 -3.67 -22.79
N ALA A 96 -14.62 -3.63 -22.52
CA ALA A 96 -15.60 -4.44 -23.25
C ALA A 96 -15.71 -4.05 -24.72
N ASN A 97 -15.51 -2.77 -25.06
CA ASN A 97 -15.54 -2.27 -26.43
C ASN A 97 -14.17 -2.38 -27.13
N ASP A 98 -13.09 -2.20 -26.41
CA ASP A 98 -11.71 -2.30 -26.90
C ASP A 98 -10.79 -2.81 -25.77
N SER A 99 -10.35 -4.06 -25.87
CA SER A 99 -9.49 -4.70 -24.88
C SER A 99 -8.12 -4.02 -24.73
N HIS A 100 -7.69 -3.22 -25.69
CA HIS A 100 -6.42 -2.50 -25.73
C HIS A 100 -6.53 -1.02 -25.32
N TYR A 101 -7.73 -0.56 -24.94
CA TYR A 101 -8.01 0.86 -24.66
C TYR A 101 -7.05 1.50 -23.64
N TYR A 102 -6.51 0.73 -22.71
CA TYR A 102 -5.63 1.23 -21.64
C TYR A 102 -4.15 0.87 -21.81
N ASP A 103 -3.74 0.18 -22.88
CA ASP A 103 -2.36 -0.32 -23.04
C ASP A 103 -1.31 0.78 -22.86
N SER A 104 -1.45 1.91 -23.54
CA SER A 104 -0.53 3.05 -23.41
C SER A 104 -0.46 3.67 -22.01
N ARG A 105 -1.50 3.44 -21.20
CA ARG A 105 -1.54 3.88 -19.79
C ARG A 105 -0.88 2.87 -18.88
N PHE A 106 -1.01 1.57 -19.20
CA PHE A 106 -0.35 0.50 -18.47
C PHE A 106 1.16 0.48 -18.65
N GLU A 107 1.70 1.00 -19.77
CA GLU A 107 3.14 1.20 -19.95
C GLU A 107 3.76 2.03 -18.81
N LYS A 108 3.02 2.99 -18.25
CA LYS A 108 3.44 3.81 -17.10
C LYS A 108 3.52 3.03 -15.80
N LEU A 109 2.94 1.84 -15.72
CA LEU A 109 2.98 0.94 -14.57
C LEU A 109 4.07 -0.13 -14.69
N GLY A 110 4.95 -0.03 -15.70
CA GLY A 110 6.01 -0.99 -15.98
C GLY A 110 7.01 -1.19 -14.80
N HIS A 111 7.07 -0.24 -13.87
CA HIS A 111 7.86 -0.32 -12.64
C HIS A 111 7.26 -1.27 -11.59
N ILE A 112 5.99 -1.68 -11.74
CA ILE A 112 5.33 -2.62 -10.84
C ILE A 112 5.24 -4.00 -11.49
N LYS A 113 5.70 -5.04 -10.80
CA LYS A 113 5.50 -6.45 -11.17
C LYS A 113 4.53 -7.07 -10.19
N TRP A 114 3.62 -7.86 -10.73
CA TRP A 114 2.46 -8.39 -10.01
C TRP A 114 2.57 -9.91 -9.86
N VAL A 115 2.28 -10.41 -8.66
CA VAL A 115 2.13 -11.82 -8.37
C VAL A 115 0.73 -12.03 -7.81
N PHE A 116 -0.03 -12.95 -8.43
CA PHE A 116 -1.42 -13.25 -8.07
C PHE A 116 -1.52 -14.69 -7.54
N ASP A 117 -0.86 -14.95 -6.42
CA ASP A 117 -1.01 -16.19 -5.67
C ASP A 117 -1.86 -15.92 -4.44
N SER A 118 -2.96 -16.66 -4.27
CA SER A 118 -3.93 -16.44 -3.20
C SER A 118 -3.46 -16.92 -1.82
N SER A 119 -2.41 -17.74 -1.76
CA SER A 119 -1.93 -18.35 -0.52
C SER A 119 -0.42 -18.63 -0.57
N PRO A 120 0.41 -17.61 -0.86
CA PRO A 120 1.85 -17.79 -1.00
C PRO A 120 2.48 -18.21 0.34
N SER A 121 3.48 -19.08 0.30
CA SER A 121 4.38 -19.32 1.42
C SER A 121 5.53 -18.28 1.43
N ILE A 122 6.32 -18.25 2.50
CA ILE A 122 7.55 -17.44 2.53
C ILE A 122 8.52 -17.85 1.43
N ASP A 123 8.64 -19.14 1.14
CA ASP A 123 9.51 -19.66 0.08
C ASP A 123 9.06 -19.18 -1.30
N ASP A 124 7.74 -19.10 -1.54
CA ASP A 124 7.20 -18.53 -2.79
C ASP A 124 7.53 -17.04 -2.92
N LEU A 125 7.40 -16.27 -1.83
CA LEU A 125 7.80 -14.86 -1.83
C LEU A 125 9.30 -14.70 -2.14
N GLU A 126 10.17 -15.53 -1.53
CA GLU A 126 11.60 -15.50 -1.79
C GLU A 126 11.93 -15.92 -3.23
N LEU A 127 11.21 -16.89 -3.80
CA LEU A 127 11.40 -17.34 -5.17
C LEU A 127 11.08 -16.22 -6.17
N GLU A 128 9.97 -15.53 -5.99
CA GLU A 128 9.57 -14.40 -6.83
C GLU A 128 10.55 -13.22 -6.75
N ILE A 129 11.08 -12.94 -5.54
CA ILE A 129 12.10 -11.91 -5.38
C ILE A 129 13.42 -12.31 -6.09
N ARG A 130 13.83 -13.58 -6.03
CA ARG A 130 15.01 -14.07 -6.76
C ARG A 130 14.78 -13.96 -8.28
N ALA A 131 13.62 -14.38 -8.77
CA ALA A 131 13.26 -14.23 -10.17
C ALA A 131 13.27 -12.75 -10.61
N TYR A 132 12.76 -11.86 -9.77
CA TYR A 132 12.82 -10.42 -10.02
C TYR A 132 14.28 -9.93 -10.16
N VAL A 133 15.16 -10.33 -9.23
CA VAL A 133 16.58 -9.94 -9.27
C VAL A 133 17.29 -10.48 -10.52
N GLU A 134 17.01 -11.71 -10.91
CA GLU A 134 17.58 -12.30 -12.14
C GLU A 134 17.13 -11.57 -13.39
N LEU A 135 15.84 -11.17 -13.46
CA LEU A 135 15.28 -10.47 -14.62
C LEU A 135 15.72 -9.02 -14.75
N TYR A 136 15.87 -8.33 -13.61
CA TYR A 136 16.08 -6.86 -13.61
C TYR A 136 17.45 -6.43 -13.09
N GLY A 137 18.27 -7.36 -12.60
CA GLY A 137 19.64 -7.10 -12.11
C GLY A 137 19.71 -6.38 -10.76
N GLN A 138 18.57 -6.12 -10.13
CA GLN A 138 18.45 -5.44 -8.83
C GLN A 138 17.21 -5.91 -8.07
N ALA A 139 17.24 -5.81 -6.75
CA ALA A 139 16.06 -6.06 -5.93
C ALA A 139 15.01 -4.93 -6.11
N PRO A 140 13.72 -5.24 -5.91
CA PRO A 140 12.70 -4.19 -5.85
C PRO A 140 12.97 -3.27 -4.65
N GLU A 141 12.61 -1.99 -4.79
CA GLU A 141 12.70 -1.02 -3.69
C GLU A 141 11.49 -1.06 -2.75
N LEU A 142 10.35 -1.50 -3.29
CA LEU A 142 9.10 -1.71 -2.58
C LEU A 142 8.59 -3.13 -2.83
N ILE A 143 8.30 -3.85 -1.75
CA ILE A 143 7.58 -5.13 -1.80
C ILE A 143 6.27 -4.94 -1.07
N VAL A 144 5.13 -5.15 -1.76
CA VAL A 144 3.80 -5.05 -1.17
C VAL A 144 3.24 -6.45 -0.98
N ILE A 145 2.64 -6.72 0.18
CA ILE A 145 1.96 -7.99 0.50
C ILE A 145 0.53 -7.67 0.92
N ASP A 146 -0.42 -7.93 0.06
CA ASP A 146 -1.85 -7.74 0.25
C ASP A 146 -2.57 -9.10 0.24
N ASN A 147 -2.82 -9.73 1.42
CA ASN A 147 -2.48 -9.25 2.75
C ASN A 147 -1.69 -10.30 3.56
N LEU A 148 -1.24 -9.93 4.76
CA LEU A 148 -0.45 -10.78 5.64
C LEU A 148 -1.16 -12.09 6.04
N MET A 149 -2.50 -12.09 6.17
CA MET A 149 -3.29 -13.26 6.55
C MET A 149 -3.34 -14.34 5.47
N ASN A 150 -3.02 -13.99 4.23
CA ASN A 150 -2.97 -14.93 3.11
C ASN A 150 -1.63 -15.66 3.01
N VAL A 151 -0.58 -15.13 3.69
CA VAL A 151 0.74 -15.79 3.69
C VAL A 151 0.69 -17.00 4.60
N THR A 152 1.08 -18.16 4.07
CA THR A 152 1.04 -19.42 4.80
C THR A 152 2.30 -19.67 5.62
N ALA A 153 2.16 -20.27 6.79
CA ALA A 153 3.25 -20.74 7.64
C ALA A 153 3.04 -22.20 8.04
N GLU A 154 4.11 -22.94 8.18
CA GLU A 154 4.08 -24.33 8.65
C GLU A 154 3.86 -24.38 10.17
N THR A 155 2.65 -24.04 10.65
CA THR A 155 2.30 -24.12 12.06
C THR A 155 0.79 -24.15 12.25
N ASP A 156 0.32 -24.99 13.17
CA ASP A 156 -1.08 -25.09 13.54
C ASP A 156 -1.57 -23.92 14.43
N ASN A 157 -0.65 -23.08 14.89
CA ASN A 157 -0.96 -21.94 15.73
C ASN A 157 -0.89 -20.63 14.92
N GLU A 158 -2.03 -20.07 14.61
CA GLU A 158 -2.16 -18.81 13.82
C GLU A 158 -1.26 -17.68 14.35
N TRP A 159 -1.21 -17.48 15.68
CA TRP A 159 -0.41 -16.40 16.29
C TRP A 159 1.08 -16.62 16.15
N ALA A 160 1.52 -17.87 16.32
CA ALA A 160 2.92 -18.26 16.13
C ALA A 160 3.30 -18.13 14.65
N GLY A 161 2.40 -18.51 13.76
CA GLY A 161 2.55 -18.40 12.31
C GLY A 161 2.72 -16.96 11.86
N LEU A 162 1.79 -16.08 12.21
CA LEU A 162 1.88 -14.67 11.86
C LEU A 162 3.16 -14.00 12.39
N ARG A 163 3.59 -14.38 13.59
CA ARG A 163 4.84 -13.87 14.14
C ARG A 163 6.06 -14.39 13.38
N ALA A 164 6.09 -15.67 13.02
CA ALA A 164 7.16 -16.25 12.22
C ALA A 164 7.25 -15.57 10.84
N ILE A 165 6.13 -15.45 10.13
CA ILE A 165 6.05 -14.72 8.86
C ILE A 165 6.61 -13.31 9.01
N MET A 166 6.21 -12.55 10.02
CA MET A 166 6.71 -11.19 10.24
C MET A 166 8.21 -11.13 10.53
N MET A 167 8.81 -12.17 11.13
CA MET A 167 10.25 -12.24 11.33
C MET A 167 10.97 -12.48 10.00
N GLU A 168 10.48 -13.39 9.17
CA GLU A 168 11.02 -13.63 7.82
C GLU A 168 10.90 -12.39 6.93
N LEU A 169 9.76 -11.70 6.96
CA LEU A 169 9.58 -10.45 6.22
C LEU A 169 10.55 -9.35 6.70
N HIS A 170 10.88 -9.35 7.98
CA HIS A 170 11.88 -8.41 8.52
C HIS A 170 13.30 -8.74 8.02
N ASP A 171 13.64 -10.02 7.92
CA ASP A 171 14.91 -10.45 7.36
C ASP A 171 14.96 -10.22 5.84
N MET A 172 13.88 -10.48 5.14
CA MET A 172 13.69 -10.15 3.72
C MET A 172 13.94 -8.66 3.45
N ALA A 173 13.31 -7.76 4.22
CA ALA A 173 13.52 -6.32 4.09
C ALA A 173 15.00 -5.93 4.26
N ARG A 174 15.71 -6.57 5.18
CA ARG A 174 17.16 -6.32 5.43
C ARG A 174 18.06 -6.87 4.33
N LYS A 175 17.75 -8.07 3.82
CA LYS A 175 18.54 -8.73 2.78
C LYS A 175 18.40 -8.02 1.42
N THR A 176 17.19 -7.60 1.09
CA THR A 176 16.87 -6.92 -0.18
C THR A 176 17.09 -5.41 -0.15
N GLU A 177 17.17 -4.83 1.05
CA GLU A 177 17.11 -3.38 1.29
C GLU A 177 15.79 -2.75 0.84
N ALA A 178 14.74 -3.54 0.52
CA ALA A 178 13.42 -3.08 0.14
C ALA A 178 12.61 -2.57 1.34
N CYS A 179 11.70 -1.64 1.11
CA CYS A 179 10.59 -1.41 2.01
C CYS A 179 9.57 -2.54 1.82
N VAL A 180 9.32 -3.34 2.86
CA VAL A 180 8.27 -4.38 2.83
C VAL A 180 7.01 -3.80 3.46
N LEU A 181 6.01 -3.51 2.63
CA LEU A 181 4.71 -2.98 3.03
C LEU A 181 3.70 -4.11 3.13
N VAL A 182 3.28 -4.45 4.34
CA VAL A 182 2.28 -5.49 4.58
C VAL A 182 0.93 -4.88 4.93
N LEU A 183 -0.13 -5.43 4.35
CA LEU A 183 -1.51 -5.08 4.71
C LEU A 183 -2.04 -6.09 5.72
N HIS A 184 -2.79 -5.60 6.70
CA HIS A 184 -3.30 -6.45 7.77
C HIS A 184 -4.68 -6.01 8.25
N HIS A 185 -5.41 -6.92 8.88
CA HIS A 185 -6.71 -6.63 9.44
C HIS A 185 -6.61 -6.15 10.90
N VAL A 186 -7.60 -5.38 11.30
CA VAL A 186 -7.85 -5.07 12.70
C VAL A 186 -9.04 -5.90 13.18
N SER A 187 -9.13 -6.10 14.50
CA SER A 187 -10.28 -6.73 15.12
C SER A 187 -11.54 -5.89 14.90
N GLU A 188 -12.64 -6.55 14.57
CA GLU A 188 -13.96 -5.91 14.37
C GLU A 188 -14.69 -5.56 15.68
N GLN A 189 -14.04 -5.72 16.82
CA GLN A 189 -14.66 -5.44 18.11
C GLN A 189 -15.02 -3.96 18.23
N SER A 190 -16.26 -3.70 18.61
CA SER A 190 -16.84 -2.34 18.72
C SER A 190 -16.10 -1.43 19.72
N GLU A 191 -15.35 -1.99 20.66
CA GLU A 191 -14.56 -1.24 21.64
C GLU A 191 -13.39 -0.45 21.04
N TYR A 192 -13.00 -0.71 19.78
CA TYR A 192 -11.90 -0.03 19.11
C TYR A 192 -12.33 1.15 18.24
N GLY A 193 -13.59 1.54 18.31
CA GLY A 193 -14.10 2.75 17.69
C GLY A 193 -14.86 2.52 16.37
N SER A 194 -15.32 3.62 15.77
CA SER A 194 -16.02 3.63 14.49
C SER A 194 -15.05 3.35 13.33
N PRO A 195 -15.48 2.63 12.26
CA PRO A 195 -14.67 2.43 11.06
C PRO A 195 -14.30 3.73 10.33
N ILE A 196 -14.95 4.84 10.67
CA ILE A 196 -14.66 6.18 10.16
C ILE A 196 -13.33 6.74 10.73
N ASN A 197 -12.92 6.28 11.90
CA ASN A 197 -11.69 6.73 12.54
C ASN A 197 -10.61 5.64 12.46
N PRO A 198 -9.32 6.03 12.36
CA PRO A 198 -8.23 5.07 12.41
C PRO A 198 -8.26 4.31 13.73
N PRO A 199 -8.21 2.97 13.71
CA PRO A 199 -8.22 2.18 14.94
C PRO A 199 -6.92 2.31 15.73
N HIS A 200 -7.02 2.12 17.05
CA HIS A 200 -5.88 2.08 17.96
C HIS A 200 -4.92 0.93 17.62
N ARG A 201 -3.63 1.07 17.96
CA ARG A 201 -2.65 -0.02 17.78
C ARG A 201 -3.07 -1.35 18.43
N ARG A 202 -3.84 -1.29 19.52
CA ARG A 202 -4.34 -2.50 20.22
C ARG A 202 -5.34 -3.31 19.39
N ALA A 203 -6.00 -2.68 18.42
CA ALA A 203 -6.94 -3.34 17.54
C ALA A 203 -6.27 -4.23 16.49
N ILE A 204 -4.95 -4.14 16.32
CA ILE A 204 -4.23 -4.93 15.31
C ILE A 204 -4.27 -6.40 15.70
N HIS A 205 -4.81 -7.21 14.80
CA HIS A 205 -4.96 -8.63 15.01
C HIS A 205 -3.58 -9.33 15.12
N GLY A 206 -3.46 -10.40 15.91
CA GLY A 206 -2.28 -11.26 15.92
C GLY A 206 -1.09 -10.78 16.74
N LYS A 207 -1.18 -9.71 17.52
CA LYS A 207 -0.08 -9.16 18.35
C LYS A 207 1.22 -8.91 17.55
N VAL A 208 1.13 -8.80 16.23
CA VAL A 208 2.28 -8.59 15.32
C VAL A 208 2.80 -7.14 15.31
N SER A 209 2.14 -6.23 16.03
CA SER A 209 2.47 -4.80 16.06
C SER A 209 3.84 -4.47 16.67
N GLN A 210 4.56 -5.47 17.22
CA GLN A 210 5.89 -5.25 17.80
C GLN A 210 6.99 -5.15 16.75
N LEU A 211 6.89 -5.86 15.63
CA LEU A 211 7.95 -6.02 14.63
C LEU A 211 8.06 -4.85 13.65
N PRO A 212 6.98 -4.35 13.00
CA PRO A 212 7.11 -3.27 12.00
C PRO A 212 7.75 -2.01 12.58
N ALA A 213 8.51 -1.31 11.74
CA ALA A 213 9.11 -0.02 12.09
C ALA A 213 8.08 1.12 12.03
N LEU A 214 7.15 1.03 11.09
CA LEU A 214 6.03 1.93 10.90
C LEU A 214 4.73 1.13 10.89
N ILE A 215 3.72 1.58 11.61
CA ILE A 215 2.37 1.04 11.53
C ILE A 215 1.40 2.19 11.31
N LEU A 216 0.67 2.12 10.21
CA LEU A 216 -0.44 3.01 9.90
C LEU A 216 -1.76 2.30 10.17
N THR A 217 -2.72 3.03 10.71
CA THR A 217 -4.11 2.58 10.74
C THR A 217 -4.97 3.53 9.93
N LEU A 218 -5.97 2.96 9.22
CA LEU A 218 -6.84 3.70 8.32
C LEU A 218 -8.27 3.73 8.85
N GLY A 219 -8.91 4.89 8.75
CA GLY A 219 -10.35 5.06 8.90
C GLY A 219 -10.91 5.77 7.68
N TYR A 220 -12.06 5.32 7.18
CA TYR A 220 -12.70 5.91 6.01
C TYR A 220 -14.05 6.52 6.36
N ASP A 221 -14.23 7.78 6.01
CA ASP A 221 -15.50 8.50 6.15
C ASP A 221 -16.17 8.66 4.77
N PRO A 222 -17.16 7.82 4.45
CA PRO A 222 -17.83 7.87 3.16
C PRO A 222 -18.67 9.14 2.98
N SER A 223 -19.11 9.76 4.08
CA SER A 223 -19.94 10.99 4.01
C SER A 223 -19.12 12.20 3.55
N GLN A 224 -17.84 12.20 3.81
CA GLN A 224 -16.91 13.27 3.43
C GLN A 224 -15.93 12.86 2.32
N GLY A 225 -15.95 11.59 1.89
CA GLY A 225 -14.97 11.07 0.91
C GLY A 225 -13.54 11.21 1.42
N THR A 226 -13.30 10.96 2.72
CA THR A 226 -11.99 11.18 3.34
C THR A 226 -11.42 9.91 3.95
N LEU A 227 -10.12 9.71 3.77
CA LEU A 227 -9.31 8.67 4.40
C LEU A 227 -8.44 9.30 5.48
N LYS A 228 -8.65 8.89 6.71
CA LYS A 228 -7.84 9.29 7.84
C LYS A 228 -6.73 8.27 8.02
N VAL A 229 -5.48 8.72 8.10
CA VAL A 229 -4.27 7.88 8.20
C VAL A 229 -3.52 8.26 9.46
N ALA A 230 -3.46 7.38 10.44
CA ALA A 230 -2.75 7.59 11.69
C ALA A 230 -1.49 6.72 11.79
N ALA A 231 -0.37 7.30 12.19
CA ALA A 231 0.79 6.52 12.62
C ALA A 231 0.60 6.10 14.08
N VAL A 232 0.27 4.83 14.30
CA VAL A 232 0.13 4.26 15.65
C VAL A 232 1.43 3.69 16.21
N LYS A 233 2.44 3.58 15.34
CA LYS A 233 3.83 3.29 15.64
C LYS A 233 4.71 3.90 14.55
N ASN A 234 5.77 4.59 14.93
CA ASN A 234 6.78 5.10 14.02
C ASN A 234 8.13 5.16 14.75
N ARG A 235 9.10 4.35 14.32
CA ARG A 235 10.44 4.32 14.94
C ARG A 235 11.28 5.54 14.58
N PHE A 236 10.91 6.25 13.50
CA PHE A 236 11.70 7.33 12.92
C PHE A 236 10.99 8.68 12.95
N GLY A 237 9.85 8.77 13.65
CA GLY A 237 9.07 9.99 13.72
C GLY A 237 7.94 9.93 14.76
N PRO A 238 7.10 10.96 14.80
CA PRO A 238 5.98 11.06 15.73
C PRO A 238 4.94 9.94 15.50
N HIS A 239 4.30 9.52 16.58
CA HIS A 239 3.16 8.59 16.52
C HIS A 239 2.30 8.72 17.79
N THR A 240 1.04 8.30 17.65
CA THR A 240 0.10 8.19 18.77
C THR A 240 -0.57 6.82 18.75
N ALA A 241 -0.37 6.02 19.79
CA ALA A 241 -0.86 4.63 19.83
C ALA A 241 -2.40 4.54 19.81
N ASP A 242 -3.09 5.61 20.20
CA ASP A 242 -4.54 5.78 20.20
C ASP A 242 -5.09 6.32 18.87
N ALA A 243 -4.23 6.54 17.87
CA ALA A 243 -4.58 7.08 16.56
C ALA A 243 -5.24 8.49 16.57
N SER A 244 -5.10 9.24 17.66
CA SER A 244 -5.70 10.58 17.80
C SER A 244 -5.09 11.62 16.86
N ASN A 245 -3.82 11.43 16.43
CA ASN A 245 -3.14 12.29 15.47
C ASN A 245 -3.06 11.62 14.10
N TYR A 246 -3.92 12.04 13.16
CA TYR A 246 -4.00 11.48 11.81
C TYR A 246 -3.82 12.55 10.73
N ALA A 247 -3.35 12.14 9.55
CA ALA A 247 -3.46 12.89 8.31
C ALA A 247 -4.83 12.59 7.67
N GLN A 248 -5.36 13.55 6.94
CA GLN A 248 -6.61 13.40 6.19
C GLN A 248 -6.30 13.53 4.69
N LEU A 249 -6.73 12.55 3.91
CA LEU A 249 -6.61 12.52 2.46
C LEU A 249 -8.01 12.45 1.85
N LEU A 250 -8.17 13.01 0.67
CA LEU A 250 -9.40 12.88 -0.10
C LEU A 250 -9.38 11.59 -0.92
N VAL A 251 -10.55 10.97 -1.09
CA VAL A 251 -10.70 9.69 -1.79
C VAL A 251 -11.82 9.76 -2.80
N ASN A 252 -11.52 9.31 -4.02
CA ASN A 252 -12.52 8.95 -5.03
C ASN A 252 -12.43 7.44 -5.29
N TYR A 253 -13.29 6.65 -4.64
CA TYR A 253 -13.31 5.20 -4.81
C TYR A 253 -13.67 4.77 -6.23
N ALA A 254 -14.56 5.51 -6.90
CA ALA A 254 -14.98 5.17 -8.26
C ALA A 254 -13.80 5.21 -9.25
N ALA A 255 -12.89 6.18 -9.08
CA ALA A 255 -11.70 6.33 -9.92
C ALA A 255 -10.42 5.81 -9.25
N CYS A 256 -10.53 5.10 -8.13
CA CYS A 256 -9.39 4.56 -7.37
C CYS A 256 -8.30 5.62 -7.10
N GLN A 257 -8.70 6.78 -6.61
CA GLN A 257 -7.80 7.92 -6.39
C GLN A 257 -7.74 8.33 -4.93
N ILE A 258 -6.52 8.58 -4.44
CA ILE A 258 -6.25 9.15 -3.12
C ILE A 258 -5.28 10.33 -3.31
N GLY A 259 -5.58 11.45 -2.69
CA GLY A 259 -4.73 12.65 -2.80
C GLY A 259 -4.93 13.65 -1.68
N ASP A 260 -4.00 14.57 -1.56
CA ASP A 260 -4.16 15.77 -0.76
C ASP A 260 -5.21 16.70 -1.42
N GLU A 261 -5.77 17.62 -0.64
CA GLU A 261 -6.82 18.53 -1.09
C GLU A 261 -6.43 19.32 -2.35
N ASP A 262 -5.19 19.79 -2.44
CA ASP A 262 -4.67 20.51 -3.62
C ASP A 262 -4.55 19.62 -4.87
N GLN A 263 -4.25 18.35 -4.69
CA GLN A 263 -4.17 17.39 -5.79
C GLN A 263 -5.57 17.03 -6.31
N PHE A 264 -6.53 16.88 -5.39
CA PHE A 264 -7.92 16.54 -5.71
C PHE A 264 -8.65 17.71 -6.39
N GLY A 265 -8.43 18.93 -5.95
CA GLY A 265 -8.99 20.12 -6.58
C GLY A 265 -8.50 20.33 -8.03
N ARG A 266 -7.32 19.83 -8.38
CA ARG A 266 -6.80 19.81 -9.76
C ARG A 266 -7.41 18.68 -10.59
N MET A 267 -7.72 17.54 -9.98
CA MET A 267 -8.38 16.40 -10.63
C MET A 267 -9.85 16.69 -10.96
N LEU A 268 -10.61 17.19 -9.99
CA LEU A 268 -12.01 17.59 -10.20
C LEU A 268 -12.19 18.64 -11.32
N ARG A 269 -11.22 19.57 -11.45
CA ARG A 269 -11.22 20.54 -12.54
C ARG A 269 -10.91 19.93 -13.92
N ARG A 270 -10.15 18.83 -13.98
CA ARG A 270 -9.92 18.10 -15.24
C ARG A 270 -11.15 17.32 -15.68
N ASP A 271 -11.85 16.68 -14.75
CA ASP A 271 -13.07 15.91 -15.05
C ASP A 271 -14.24 16.81 -15.47
N THR A 272 -14.40 17.98 -14.86
CA THR A 272 -15.38 18.98 -15.31
C THR A 272 -15.06 19.54 -16.69
N MET A 273 -13.80 19.70 -17.06
CA MET A 273 -13.41 20.14 -18.41
C MET A 273 -13.57 19.03 -19.47
N ALA A 274 -13.31 17.75 -19.12
CA ALA A 274 -13.48 16.63 -20.04
C ALA A 274 -14.97 16.29 -20.30
N GLY A 275 -15.83 16.48 -19.29
CA GLY A 275 -17.27 16.29 -19.42
C GLY A 275 -17.99 17.35 -20.25
N TYR A 276 -17.40 18.54 -20.42
CA TYR A 276 -17.98 19.62 -21.25
C TYR A 276 -17.69 19.49 -22.75
N GLN A 277 -16.79 18.61 -23.18
CA GLN A 277 -16.48 18.37 -24.60
C GLN A 277 -17.29 17.23 -25.24
N GLY A 278 -18.14 16.54 -24.46
CA GLY A 278 -18.96 15.42 -24.93
C GLY A 278 -20.46 15.70 -25.16
N GLY A 279 -20.91 16.94 -25.06
CA GLY A 279 -22.29 17.30 -25.23
C GLY A 279 -22.53 18.35 -26.32
N TYR A 280 -23.34 17.97 -27.28
CA TYR A 280 -23.92 18.72 -28.42
C TYR A 280 -23.21 18.54 -29.77
N ASN A 281 -23.59 17.49 -30.48
CA ASN A 281 -23.95 17.62 -31.89
C ASN A 281 -25.32 16.95 -32.09
N VAL A 282 -26.28 17.78 -32.38
CA VAL A 282 -27.64 17.46 -32.84
C VAL A 282 -27.54 16.95 -34.26
#